data_74254dbae79ba56efcabfb1d7b31af05
#
_entry.id   74254dbae79ba56efcabfb1d7b31af05
#
_cell.length_a   1.000
_cell.length_b   1.000
_cell.length_c   1.000
_cell.angle_alpha   90.00
_cell.angle_beta   90.00
_cell.angle_gamma   90.00
#
_symmetry.space_group_name_H-M   'P 1'
#
loop_
_entity.id
_entity.type
_entity.pdbx_description
1 polymer ?
#
loop_
_entity_poly.entity_id
_entity_poly.type
_entity_poly.pdbx_seq_one_letter_code
_entity_poly.pdbx_strand_id
1 'polypeptide(L)'
;MPKKLTKIQKIWRKIRKKCRQAWYFIKHRVFRLSETMAVRHDFCRSHKPKLTIVFIHGIASSYDAWRDTVKILEQDVELKDVRFVGIDLMGFGHSPRPKKFKYDYDDYRKAHSCTLKKLKIKTPIMLAGHSMGCLISMDYSLLGSRKIDHLILVSPPIFRKNEIGSIADRFYHKAYTDLENHAGDAIIQQIAHIVDFLSSFDQKTLNTPAFKQSMDNLILNDQNWRRIFAVKTPTDAIHGRFDPLIIGENLRIAATRNRKITLTETVGAHDISALKQKRVVTIIKSRCLEALKSGAK
;
A
#
# COMPACT_ATOMS: atom_id res chain seq x y z
N MET A 1 -35.62 26.21 19.74
CA MET A 1 -36.52 25.28 19.04
C MET A 1 -36.09 25.18 17.57
N PRO A 2 -35.84 24.01 16.99
CA PRO A 2 -35.48 23.90 15.56
C PRO A 2 -36.68 24.26 14.70
N LYS A 3 -36.53 25.22 13.77
CA LYS A 3 -37.59 25.65 12.84
C LYS A 3 -38.06 24.49 11.97
N LYS A 4 -39.35 24.16 12.02
CA LYS A 4 -39.98 23.15 11.15
C LYS A 4 -39.83 23.54 9.69
N LEU A 5 -39.25 22.67 8.85
CA LEU A 5 -39.10 22.88 7.41
C LEU A 5 -40.49 23.05 6.73
N THR A 6 -40.61 24.03 5.85
CA THR A 6 -41.83 24.25 5.03
C THR A 6 -42.05 23.07 4.07
N LYS A 7 -43.28 22.92 3.58
CA LYS A 7 -43.67 21.87 2.62
C LYS A 7 -42.79 21.89 1.35
N ILE A 8 -42.44 23.06 0.88
CA ILE A 8 -41.56 23.31 -0.28
C ILE A 8 -40.14 22.87 0.03
N GLN A 9 -39.59 23.20 1.21
CA GLN A 9 -38.24 22.78 1.62
C GLN A 9 -38.12 21.26 1.75
N LYS A 10 -39.17 20.57 2.20
CA LYS A 10 -39.23 19.09 2.26
C LYS A 10 -39.22 18.47 0.86
N ILE A 11 -39.95 19.08 -0.11
CA ILE A 11 -39.97 18.63 -1.51
C ILE A 11 -38.58 18.80 -2.14
N TRP A 12 -37.97 19.98 -2.01
CA TRP A 12 -36.62 20.24 -2.52
C TRP A 12 -35.56 19.31 -1.92
N ARG A 13 -35.69 18.96 -0.64
CA ARG A 13 -34.81 17.99 0.02
C ARG A 13 -34.97 16.58 -0.57
N LYS A 14 -36.19 16.15 -0.90
CA LYS A 14 -36.47 14.89 -1.59
C LYS A 14 -35.91 14.86 -3.02
N ILE A 15 -36.10 15.95 -3.77
CA ILE A 15 -35.57 16.08 -5.14
C ILE A 15 -34.06 16.05 -5.13
N ARG A 16 -33.39 16.82 -4.28
CA ARG A 16 -31.92 16.80 -4.15
C ARG A 16 -31.40 15.44 -3.75
N LYS A 17 -32.10 14.70 -2.89
CA LYS A 17 -31.74 13.33 -2.51
C LYS A 17 -31.84 12.37 -3.70
N LYS A 18 -32.93 12.45 -4.49
CA LYS A 18 -33.12 11.63 -5.70
C LYS A 18 -32.11 11.98 -6.80
N CYS A 19 -31.86 13.25 -7.07
CA CYS A 19 -30.86 13.69 -8.04
C CYS A 19 -29.46 13.24 -7.62
N ARG A 20 -29.12 13.33 -6.33
CA ARG A 20 -27.84 12.85 -5.80
C ARG A 20 -27.69 11.34 -5.90
N GLN A 21 -28.78 10.58 -5.70
CA GLN A 21 -28.81 9.13 -5.88
C GLN A 21 -28.70 8.73 -7.36
N ALA A 22 -29.44 9.42 -8.24
CA ALA A 22 -29.36 9.20 -9.69
C ALA A 22 -27.96 9.54 -10.23
N TRP A 23 -27.39 10.68 -9.80
CA TRP A 23 -26.04 11.09 -10.18
C TRP A 23 -24.99 10.13 -9.64
N TYR A 24 -25.16 9.64 -8.40
CA TYR A 24 -24.33 8.58 -7.82
C TYR A 24 -24.40 7.30 -8.66
N PHE A 25 -25.60 6.88 -9.06
CA PHE A 25 -25.82 5.70 -9.90
C PHE A 25 -25.18 5.85 -11.29
N ILE A 26 -25.36 6.98 -11.96
CA ILE A 26 -24.77 7.29 -13.27
C ILE A 26 -23.23 7.34 -13.14
N LYS A 27 -22.71 8.04 -12.14
CA LYS A 27 -21.28 8.13 -11.87
C LYS A 27 -20.64 6.77 -11.65
N HIS A 28 -21.32 5.87 -10.93
CA HIS A 28 -20.80 4.56 -10.55
C HIS A 28 -20.99 3.49 -11.63
N ARG A 29 -22.03 3.57 -12.44
CA ARG A 29 -22.33 2.56 -13.45
C ARG A 29 -21.87 2.93 -14.87
N VAL A 30 -21.93 4.21 -15.22
CA VAL A 30 -21.56 4.70 -16.55
C VAL A 30 -20.11 5.15 -16.60
N PHE A 31 -19.62 5.86 -15.59
CA PHE A 31 -18.27 6.45 -15.61
C PHE A 31 -17.22 5.69 -14.81
N ARG A 32 -17.60 4.66 -14.04
CA ARG A 32 -16.68 3.89 -13.16
C ARG A 32 -15.77 4.75 -12.26
N LEU A 33 -16.16 6.00 -12.02
CA LEU A 33 -15.38 7.00 -11.26
C LEU A 33 -15.30 6.72 -9.76
N SER A 34 -16.04 5.71 -9.27
CA SER A 34 -16.05 5.32 -7.86
C SER A 34 -14.93 4.40 -7.44
N GLU A 35 -14.15 3.92 -8.40
CA GLU A 35 -13.09 2.94 -8.18
C GLU A 35 -11.69 3.59 -8.19
N THR A 36 -11.60 4.92 -8.02
CA THR A 36 -10.31 5.61 -7.94
C THR A 36 -9.91 5.83 -6.50
N MET A 37 -8.66 5.52 -6.20
CA MET A 37 -8.03 5.81 -4.93
C MET A 37 -7.77 7.32 -4.78
N ALA A 38 -7.74 7.82 -3.54
CA ALA A 38 -7.40 9.19 -3.26
C ALA A 38 -5.91 9.43 -3.53
N VAL A 39 -5.62 10.39 -4.39
CA VAL A 39 -4.26 10.89 -4.60
C VAL A 39 -3.98 11.93 -3.53
N ARG A 40 -3.03 11.65 -2.65
CA ARG A 40 -2.64 12.49 -1.51
C ARG A 40 -1.46 13.38 -1.83
N HIS A 41 -0.68 12.98 -2.79
CA HIS A 41 0.52 13.66 -3.21
C HIS A 41 0.73 13.48 -4.72
N ASP A 42 1.12 14.53 -5.41
CA ASP A 42 1.41 14.52 -6.84
C ASP A 42 2.33 15.70 -7.18
N PHE A 43 3.62 15.44 -7.26
CA PHE A 43 4.63 16.47 -7.42
C PHE A 43 5.73 16.06 -8.40
N CYS A 44 6.20 17.01 -9.22
CA CYS A 44 7.40 16.91 -10.02
C CYS A 44 8.05 18.30 -10.11
N ARG A 45 9.31 18.41 -9.72
CA ARG A 45 10.00 19.71 -9.65
C ARG A 45 10.13 20.39 -11.02
N SER A 46 10.47 19.63 -12.07
CA SER A 46 10.65 20.18 -13.41
C SER A 46 9.34 20.39 -14.18
N HIS A 47 8.19 19.94 -13.66
CA HIS A 47 6.90 19.88 -14.34
C HIS A 47 6.89 19.06 -15.67
N LYS A 48 8.02 18.45 -16.04
CA LYS A 48 8.18 17.58 -17.22
C LYS A 48 8.72 16.23 -16.78
N PRO A 49 7.88 15.36 -16.20
CA PRO A 49 8.34 14.09 -15.68
C PRO A 49 8.84 13.16 -16.79
N LYS A 50 9.98 12.52 -16.52
CA LYS A 50 10.54 11.43 -17.35
C LYS A 50 10.31 10.07 -16.71
N LEU A 51 10.03 10.04 -15.41
CA LEU A 51 9.72 8.85 -14.62
C LEU A 51 8.62 9.19 -13.62
N THR A 52 7.74 8.24 -13.31
CA THR A 52 6.77 8.36 -12.21
C THR A 52 6.99 7.22 -11.22
N ILE A 53 7.08 7.55 -9.94
CA ILE A 53 7.04 6.58 -8.85
C ILE A 53 5.73 6.74 -8.06
N VAL A 54 5.04 5.62 -7.80
CA VAL A 54 3.77 5.60 -7.05
C VAL A 54 4.00 4.90 -5.72
N PHE A 55 3.70 5.57 -4.62
CA PHE A 55 3.86 5.10 -3.25
C PHE A 55 2.55 4.52 -2.73
N ILE A 56 2.60 3.28 -2.24
CA ILE A 56 1.46 2.47 -1.83
C ILE A 56 1.70 2.00 -0.40
N HIS A 57 0.85 2.43 0.53
CA HIS A 57 0.98 2.14 1.96
C HIS A 57 0.49 0.74 2.36
N GLY A 58 0.71 0.35 3.61
CA GLY A 58 0.27 -0.91 4.21
C GLY A 58 -1.19 -0.90 4.67
N ILE A 59 -1.61 -2.03 5.26
CA ILE A 59 -2.96 -2.15 5.85
C ILE A 59 -3.12 -1.13 7.00
N ALA A 60 -4.34 -0.66 7.21
CA ALA A 60 -4.72 0.29 8.27
C ALA A 60 -3.87 1.57 8.33
N SER A 61 -3.23 1.96 7.24
CA SER A 61 -2.34 3.11 7.13
C SER A 61 -2.85 4.13 6.09
N SER A 62 -2.02 5.05 5.67
CA SER A 62 -2.25 6.04 4.61
C SER A 62 -0.93 6.40 3.92
N TYR A 63 -0.98 7.27 2.92
CA TYR A 63 0.22 7.86 2.30
C TYR A 63 1.19 8.46 3.35
N ASP A 64 0.69 8.83 4.50
CA ASP A 64 1.51 9.45 5.56
C ASP A 64 2.72 8.58 5.97
N ALA A 65 2.62 7.25 5.83
CA ALA A 65 3.74 6.33 6.04
C ALA A 65 4.93 6.57 5.08
N TRP A 66 4.69 7.20 3.94
CA TRP A 66 5.70 7.51 2.94
C TRP A 66 6.13 8.99 2.94
N ARG A 67 5.40 9.86 3.65
CA ARG A 67 5.55 11.32 3.58
C ARG A 67 7.00 11.78 3.74
N ASP A 68 7.67 11.34 4.77
CA ASP A 68 9.03 11.78 5.08
C ASP A 68 10.05 11.23 4.07
N THR A 69 9.87 9.98 3.63
CA THR A 69 10.68 9.38 2.55
C THR A 69 10.56 10.18 1.25
N VAL A 70 9.34 10.51 0.86
CA VAL A 70 9.05 11.29 -0.36
C VAL A 70 9.64 12.69 -0.24
N LYS A 71 9.47 13.34 0.90
CA LYS A 71 10.04 14.69 1.15
C LYS A 71 11.57 14.73 0.97
N ILE A 72 12.27 13.70 1.43
CA ILE A 72 13.73 13.60 1.24
C ILE A 72 14.07 13.44 -0.25
N LEU A 73 13.35 12.55 -0.97
CA LEU A 73 13.59 12.33 -2.40
C LEU A 73 13.29 13.57 -3.25
N GLU A 74 12.27 14.34 -2.91
CA GLU A 74 11.89 15.57 -3.61
C GLU A 74 12.91 16.70 -3.47
N GLN A 75 13.66 16.71 -2.37
CA GLN A 75 14.72 17.69 -2.14
C GLN A 75 15.96 17.39 -2.99
N ASP A 76 16.12 16.19 -3.50
CA ASP A 76 17.25 15.79 -4.31
C ASP A 76 17.17 16.39 -5.72
N VAL A 77 18.17 17.19 -6.10
CA VAL A 77 18.22 17.88 -7.38
C VAL A 77 18.39 16.94 -8.58
N GLU A 78 18.99 15.78 -8.37
CA GLU A 78 19.16 14.77 -9.41
C GLU A 78 17.82 14.11 -9.80
N LEU A 79 16.81 14.17 -8.92
CA LEU A 79 15.48 13.59 -9.12
C LEU A 79 14.44 14.63 -9.60
N LYS A 80 14.87 15.79 -10.09
CA LYS A 80 13.98 16.88 -10.54
C LYS A 80 12.94 16.43 -11.61
N ASP A 81 13.27 15.46 -12.43
CA ASP A 81 12.44 14.93 -13.53
C ASP A 81 11.63 13.69 -13.09
N VAL A 82 11.64 13.34 -11.81
CA VAL A 82 10.81 12.27 -11.23
C VAL A 82 9.51 12.85 -10.70
N ARG A 83 8.37 12.26 -11.08
CA ARG A 83 7.06 12.55 -10.52
C ARG A 83 6.81 11.60 -9.36
N PHE A 84 6.57 12.16 -8.20
CA PHE A 84 6.26 11.44 -6.96
C PHE A 84 4.75 11.47 -6.73
N VAL A 85 4.12 10.29 -6.69
CA VAL A 85 2.67 10.16 -6.50
C VAL A 85 2.40 9.31 -5.26
N GLY A 86 1.68 9.85 -4.30
CA GLY A 86 1.23 9.15 -3.10
C GLY A 86 -0.26 8.88 -3.13
N ILE A 87 -0.67 7.65 -2.90
CA ILE A 87 -2.09 7.25 -2.91
C ILE A 87 -2.50 6.63 -1.59
N ASP A 88 -3.76 6.85 -1.18
CA ASP A 88 -4.40 6.07 -0.12
C ASP A 88 -5.15 4.89 -0.75
N LEU A 89 -4.94 3.69 -0.23
CA LEU A 89 -5.64 2.48 -0.69
C LEU A 89 -7.15 2.54 -0.39
N MET A 90 -7.95 1.91 -1.24
CA MET A 90 -9.40 1.79 -1.01
C MET A 90 -9.68 1.23 0.39
N GLY A 91 -10.60 1.85 1.10
CA GLY A 91 -10.94 1.47 2.47
C GLY A 91 -10.08 2.11 3.57
N PHE A 92 -8.98 2.79 3.20
CA PHE A 92 -8.02 3.40 4.13
C PHE A 92 -7.80 4.87 3.82
N GLY A 93 -7.24 5.61 4.78
CA GLY A 93 -6.96 7.02 4.65
C GLY A 93 -8.16 7.82 4.14
N HIS A 94 -7.94 8.64 3.12
CA HIS A 94 -8.94 9.48 2.47
C HIS A 94 -9.63 8.80 1.28
N SER A 95 -9.28 7.54 0.97
CA SER A 95 -9.92 6.80 -0.11
C SER A 95 -11.34 6.37 0.24
N PRO A 96 -12.21 6.21 -0.76
CA PRO A 96 -13.56 5.71 -0.55
C PRO A 96 -13.59 4.34 0.13
N ARG A 97 -14.72 4.05 0.83
CA ARG A 97 -15.04 2.76 1.44
C ARG A 97 -16.32 2.18 0.79
N PRO A 98 -16.24 1.68 -0.47
CA PRO A 98 -17.43 1.23 -1.18
C PRO A 98 -17.97 -0.06 -0.58
N LYS A 99 -19.28 -0.15 -0.35
CA LYS A 99 -19.94 -1.33 0.26
C LYS A 99 -19.75 -2.64 -0.53
N LYS A 100 -19.53 -2.55 -1.85
CA LYS A 100 -19.37 -3.71 -2.74
C LYS A 100 -17.92 -4.03 -3.08
N PHE A 101 -16.97 -3.33 -2.52
CA PHE A 101 -15.54 -3.57 -2.71
C PHE A 101 -15.14 -4.74 -1.82
N LYS A 102 -14.60 -5.80 -2.41
CA LYS A 102 -14.25 -7.06 -1.72
C LYS A 102 -12.85 -7.02 -1.09
N TYR A 103 -12.09 -5.95 -1.35
CA TYR A 103 -10.72 -5.80 -0.88
C TYR A 103 -9.82 -6.99 -1.27
N ASP A 104 -10.10 -7.60 -2.43
CA ASP A 104 -9.28 -8.62 -3.06
C ASP A 104 -8.36 -8.03 -4.14
N TYR A 105 -7.53 -8.88 -4.74
CA TYR A 105 -6.59 -8.46 -5.78
C TYR A 105 -7.28 -7.88 -7.02
N ASP A 106 -8.42 -8.43 -7.43
CA ASP A 106 -9.13 -7.96 -8.61
C ASP A 106 -9.68 -6.56 -8.44
N ASP A 107 -10.25 -6.27 -7.28
CA ASP A 107 -10.79 -4.97 -6.95
C ASP A 107 -9.68 -3.91 -6.82
N TYR A 108 -8.59 -4.25 -6.12
CA TYR A 108 -7.43 -3.34 -6.03
C TYR A 108 -6.77 -3.11 -7.38
N ARG A 109 -6.65 -4.13 -8.24
CA ARG A 109 -6.08 -3.99 -9.59
C ARG A 109 -6.92 -3.06 -10.46
N LYS A 110 -8.25 -3.16 -10.40
CA LYS A 110 -9.19 -2.24 -11.08
C LYS A 110 -9.04 -0.82 -10.55
N ALA A 111 -9.07 -0.64 -9.22
CA ALA A 111 -8.93 0.66 -8.59
C ALA A 111 -7.59 1.32 -8.94
N HIS A 112 -6.51 0.56 -8.93
CA HIS A 112 -5.17 1.03 -9.32
C HIS A 112 -5.15 1.46 -10.79
N SER A 113 -5.68 0.62 -11.69
CA SER A 113 -5.77 0.95 -13.13
C SER A 113 -6.58 2.22 -13.38
N CYS A 114 -7.73 2.38 -12.70
CA CYS A 114 -8.55 3.59 -12.79
C CYS A 114 -7.81 4.82 -12.27
N THR A 115 -7.07 4.68 -11.17
CA THR A 115 -6.29 5.76 -10.56
C THR A 115 -5.14 6.20 -11.46
N LEU A 116 -4.34 5.27 -11.98
CA LEU A 116 -3.25 5.58 -12.91
C LEU A 116 -3.76 6.22 -14.21
N LYS A 117 -4.92 5.78 -14.71
CA LYS A 117 -5.58 6.38 -15.88
C LYS A 117 -6.00 7.83 -15.59
N LYS A 118 -6.60 8.08 -14.42
CA LYS A 118 -7.00 9.43 -13.99
C LYS A 118 -5.81 10.38 -13.85
N LEU A 119 -4.67 9.88 -13.38
CA LEU A 119 -3.42 10.62 -13.25
C LEU A 119 -2.77 10.95 -14.60
N LYS A 120 -3.27 10.39 -15.71
CA LYS A 120 -2.75 10.60 -17.08
C LYS A 120 -1.24 10.38 -17.18
N ILE A 121 -0.70 9.39 -16.45
CA ILE A 121 0.73 9.09 -16.45
C ILE A 121 1.12 8.58 -17.85
N LYS A 122 2.13 9.18 -18.45
CA LYS A 122 2.68 8.81 -19.77
C LYS A 122 4.11 8.27 -19.69
N THR A 123 4.75 8.47 -18.57
CA THR A 123 6.13 8.05 -18.28
C THR A 123 6.21 6.57 -17.92
N PRO A 124 7.43 5.97 -17.91
CA PRO A 124 7.71 4.74 -17.18
C PRO A 124 7.22 4.83 -15.74
N ILE A 125 6.82 3.69 -15.14
CA ILE A 125 6.22 3.65 -13.82
C ILE A 125 7.03 2.71 -12.92
N MET A 126 7.40 3.21 -11.74
CA MET A 126 7.87 2.41 -10.62
C MET A 126 6.79 2.37 -9.52
N LEU A 127 6.65 1.24 -8.84
CA LEU A 127 5.77 1.11 -7.67
C LEU A 127 6.61 0.89 -6.42
N ALA A 128 6.38 1.70 -5.40
CA ALA A 128 6.98 1.54 -4.07
C ALA A 128 5.87 1.14 -3.08
N GLY A 129 5.83 -0.12 -2.69
CA GLY A 129 4.86 -0.68 -1.75
C GLY A 129 5.46 -0.89 -0.37
N HIS A 130 4.66 -0.68 0.67
CA HIS A 130 4.97 -1.07 2.04
C HIS A 130 3.96 -2.10 2.53
N SER A 131 4.43 -3.19 3.16
CA SER A 131 3.58 -4.22 3.76
C SER A 131 2.52 -4.74 2.75
N MET A 132 1.22 -4.63 3.03
CA MET A 132 0.14 -4.96 2.09
C MET A 132 0.29 -4.27 0.72
N GLY A 133 0.80 -3.04 0.70
CA GLY A 133 1.09 -2.32 -0.55
C GLY A 133 2.08 -3.05 -1.45
N CYS A 134 2.97 -3.87 -0.90
CA CYS A 134 3.86 -4.73 -1.69
C CYS A 134 3.07 -5.78 -2.48
N LEU A 135 2.09 -6.41 -1.84
CA LEU A 135 1.25 -7.44 -2.45
C LEU A 135 0.44 -6.87 -3.62
N ILE A 136 -0.15 -5.69 -3.42
CA ILE A 136 -0.91 -4.97 -4.45
C ILE A 136 0.01 -4.55 -5.60
N SER A 137 1.21 -4.03 -5.31
CA SER A 137 2.21 -3.65 -6.33
C SER A 137 2.67 -4.85 -7.14
N MET A 138 2.94 -5.96 -6.48
CA MET A 138 3.35 -7.22 -7.09
C MET A 138 2.25 -7.77 -8.00
N ASP A 139 1.01 -7.87 -7.53
CA ASP A 139 -0.13 -8.31 -8.34
C ASP A 139 -0.34 -7.40 -9.56
N TYR A 140 -0.26 -6.08 -9.37
CA TYR A 140 -0.41 -5.14 -10.47
C TYR A 140 0.70 -5.27 -11.51
N SER A 141 1.93 -5.55 -11.11
CA SER A 141 3.04 -5.80 -12.04
C SER A 141 2.87 -7.06 -12.87
N LEU A 142 2.16 -8.07 -12.33
CA LEU A 142 1.90 -9.34 -13.01
C LEU A 142 0.71 -9.25 -13.97
N LEU A 143 -0.38 -8.64 -13.55
CA LEU A 143 -1.69 -8.72 -14.18
C LEU A 143 -2.34 -7.36 -14.47
N GLY A 144 -1.67 -6.25 -14.15
CA GLY A 144 -2.18 -4.91 -14.36
C GLY A 144 -2.24 -4.50 -15.85
N SER A 145 -3.02 -3.46 -16.11
CA SER A 145 -3.22 -2.93 -17.46
C SER A 145 -2.05 -2.10 -18.00
N ARG A 146 -1.06 -1.78 -17.16
CA ARG A 146 0.12 -0.99 -17.52
C ARG A 146 1.39 -1.71 -17.10
N LYS A 147 2.40 -1.64 -17.95
CA LYS A 147 3.74 -2.13 -17.63
C LYS A 147 4.30 -1.36 -16.43
N ILE A 148 4.88 -2.09 -15.50
CA ILE A 148 5.66 -1.55 -14.38
C ILE A 148 7.12 -1.86 -14.65
N ASP A 149 7.96 -0.84 -14.56
CA ASP A 149 9.36 -0.96 -14.93
C ASP A 149 10.23 -1.40 -13.75
N HIS A 150 9.83 -1.07 -12.52
CA HIS A 150 10.52 -1.49 -11.31
C HIS A 150 9.59 -1.58 -10.10
N LEU A 151 9.87 -2.52 -9.19
CA LEU A 151 9.20 -2.66 -7.90
C LEU A 151 10.16 -2.37 -6.75
N ILE A 152 9.71 -1.59 -5.79
CA ILE A 152 10.35 -1.41 -4.48
C ILE A 152 9.38 -1.96 -3.43
N LEU A 153 9.73 -3.07 -2.80
CA LEU A 153 8.87 -3.77 -1.85
C LEU A 153 9.49 -3.67 -0.44
N VAL A 154 8.91 -2.85 0.42
CA VAL A 154 9.37 -2.66 1.79
C VAL A 154 8.52 -3.48 2.74
N SER A 155 9.15 -4.41 3.47
CA SER A 155 8.50 -5.35 4.39
C SER A 155 7.37 -6.17 3.74
N PRO A 156 7.63 -6.89 2.61
CA PRO A 156 6.59 -7.65 1.91
C PRO A 156 6.16 -8.90 2.70
N PRO A 157 4.87 -9.07 3.04
CA PRO A 157 4.36 -10.20 3.81
C PRO A 157 4.16 -11.43 2.89
N ILE A 158 5.20 -12.21 2.72
CA ILE A 158 5.21 -13.43 1.90
C ILE A 158 5.26 -14.64 2.82
N PHE A 159 4.14 -15.39 2.88
CA PHE A 159 3.98 -16.54 3.76
C PHE A 159 3.73 -17.82 2.99
N ARG A 160 4.23 -18.95 3.50
CA ARG A 160 3.88 -20.30 3.06
C ARG A 160 2.55 -20.70 3.69
N LYS A 161 1.85 -21.64 3.08
CA LYS A 161 0.55 -22.11 3.55
C LYS A 161 0.56 -22.57 5.02
N ASN A 162 1.60 -23.27 5.45
CA ASN A 162 1.74 -23.77 6.84
C ASN A 162 2.11 -22.68 7.86
N GLU A 163 2.47 -21.48 7.41
CA GLU A 163 2.83 -20.35 8.28
C GLU A 163 1.63 -19.42 8.54
N ILE A 164 0.59 -19.50 7.72
CA ILE A 164 -0.56 -18.56 7.74
C ILE A 164 -1.29 -18.62 9.07
N GLY A 165 -1.50 -19.80 9.65
CA GLY A 165 -2.16 -19.96 10.95
C GLY A 165 -1.42 -19.19 12.05
N SER A 166 -0.11 -19.40 12.19
CA SER A 166 0.70 -18.72 13.20
C SER A 166 0.79 -17.20 13.00
N ILE A 167 0.75 -16.74 11.73
CA ILE A 167 0.71 -15.32 11.40
C ILE A 167 -0.67 -14.74 11.71
N ALA A 168 -1.76 -15.44 11.38
CA ALA A 168 -3.11 -15.03 11.73
C ALA A 168 -3.26 -14.89 13.25
N ASP A 169 -2.72 -15.84 14.03
CA ASP A 169 -2.71 -15.78 15.49
C ASP A 169 -1.95 -14.56 16.01
N ARG A 170 -0.80 -14.21 15.40
CA ARG A 170 -0.07 -12.99 15.76
C ARG A 170 -0.88 -11.71 15.51
N PHE A 171 -1.68 -11.67 14.44
CA PHE A 171 -2.52 -10.51 14.12
C PHE A 171 -3.83 -10.45 14.90
N TYR A 172 -4.47 -11.60 15.19
CA TYR A 172 -5.82 -11.66 15.77
C TYR A 172 -5.85 -12.03 17.26
N HIS A 173 -4.99 -12.93 17.74
CA HIS A 173 -5.05 -13.44 19.11
C HIS A 173 -4.05 -12.83 20.09
N LYS A 174 -2.83 -12.55 19.66
CA LYS A 174 -1.80 -12.04 20.58
C LYS A 174 -1.89 -10.56 20.95
N ALA A 175 -2.70 -9.80 20.22
CA ALA A 175 -2.98 -8.41 20.59
C ALA A 175 -3.86 -8.29 21.84
N TYR A 176 -4.51 -9.37 22.31
CA TYR A 176 -5.51 -9.27 23.39
C TYR A 176 -5.28 -10.18 24.61
N THR A 177 -4.50 -11.27 24.52
CA THR A 177 -4.51 -12.28 25.59
C THR A 177 -3.21 -12.56 26.33
N ASP A 178 -2.06 -12.19 25.79
CA ASP A 178 -0.75 -12.53 26.38
C ASP A 178 -0.07 -11.41 27.20
N LEU A 179 -0.75 -10.31 27.42
CA LEU A 179 -0.24 -9.21 28.29
C LEU A 179 -0.17 -9.59 29.77
N GLU A 180 -0.82 -10.67 30.18
CA GLU A 180 -0.90 -11.05 31.61
C GLU A 180 -0.01 -12.21 32.05
N ASN A 181 0.54 -13.03 31.15
CA ASN A 181 1.30 -14.22 31.58
C ASN A 181 2.57 -14.47 30.75
N HIS A 182 3.72 -14.25 31.37
CA HIS A 182 5.06 -14.81 31.06
C HIS A 182 5.82 -14.27 29.83
N ALA A 183 6.78 -13.37 30.07
CA ALA A 183 7.72 -12.99 29.03
C ALA A 183 9.14 -12.76 29.56
N GLY A 184 10.10 -13.46 28.98
CA GLY A 184 11.51 -13.06 29.04
C GLY A 184 11.75 -11.80 28.19
N ASP A 185 12.75 -10.97 28.54
CA ASP A 185 12.98 -9.62 28.01
C ASP A 185 13.01 -9.48 26.47
N ALA A 186 13.53 -10.49 25.75
CA ALA A 186 13.58 -10.47 24.28
C ALA A 186 12.20 -10.65 23.61
N ILE A 187 11.30 -11.42 24.25
CA ILE A 187 9.93 -11.63 23.79
C ILE A 187 9.10 -10.39 24.10
N ILE A 188 9.35 -9.73 25.25
CA ILE A 188 8.68 -8.48 25.62
C ILE A 188 8.98 -7.38 24.60
N GLN A 189 10.21 -7.24 24.14
CA GLN A 189 10.57 -6.26 23.10
C GLN A 189 9.90 -6.55 21.77
N GLN A 190 9.83 -7.82 21.34
CA GLN A 190 9.12 -8.19 20.11
C GLN A 190 7.61 -7.97 20.20
N ILE A 191 7.01 -8.27 21.36
CA ILE A 191 5.59 -8.02 21.65
C ILE A 191 5.33 -6.52 21.71
N ALA A 192 6.20 -5.75 22.36
CA ALA A 192 6.08 -4.29 22.41
C ALA A 192 6.07 -3.67 21.01
N HIS A 193 6.91 -4.13 20.07
CA HIS A 193 6.90 -3.65 18.70
C HIS A 193 5.64 -4.05 17.91
N ILE A 194 5.08 -5.24 18.18
CA ILE A 194 3.80 -5.66 17.60
C ILE A 194 2.64 -4.85 18.19
N VAL A 195 2.63 -4.66 19.50
CA VAL A 195 1.63 -3.86 20.20
C VAL A 195 1.71 -2.39 19.79
N ASP A 196 2.92 -1.84 19.64
CA ASP A 196 3.14 -0.47 19.18
C ASP A 196 2.69 -0.29 17.73
N PHE A 197 2.98 -1.26 16.86
CA PHE A 197 2.48 -1.30 15.49
C PHE A 197 0.95 -1.41 15.44
N LEU A 198 0.34 -2.28 16.25
CA LEU A 198 -1.12 -2.45 16.32
C LEU A 198 -1.80 -1.28 17.06
N SER A 199 -1.15 -0.68 18.05
CA SER A 199 -1.66 0.49 18.77
C SER A 199 -1.56 1.77 17.92
N SER A 200 -0.69 1.79 16.91
CA SER A 200 -0.64 2.86 15.91
C SER A 200 -1.88 2.85 15.00
N PHE A 201 -2.65 1.74 14.98
CA PHE A 201 -3.91 1.67 14.26
C PHE A 201 -5.06 2.21 15.12
N ASP A 202 -5.86 3.11 14.55
CA ASP A 202 -7.15 3.45 15.16
C ASP A 202 -7.97 2.16 15.33
N GLN A 203 -8.37 1.84 16.56
CA GLN A 203 -9.21 0.66 16.86
C GLN A 203 -10.48 0.60 15.99
N LYS A 204 -11.02 1.77 15.61
CA LYS A 204 -12.12 1.85 14.65
C LYS A 204 -11.77 1.26 13.29
N THR A 205 -10.52 1.34 12.87
CA THR A 205 -10.04 0.78 11.58
C THR A 205 -9.93 -0.74 11.62
N LEU A 206 -9.49 -1.33 12.75
CA LEU A 206 -9.34 -2.79 12.91
C LEU A 206 -10.67 -3.55 12.77
N ASN A 207 -11.78 -2.92 13.15
CA ASN A 207 -13.12 -3.52 13.06
C ASN A 207 -13.82 -3.27 11.72
N THR A 208 -13.17 -2.61 10.77
CA THR A 208 -13.79 -2.32 9.47
C THR A 208 -13.77 -3.53 8.52
N PRO A 209 -14.77 -3.65 7.62
CA PRO A 209 -14.71 -4.64 6.55
C PRO A 209 -13.43 -4.51 5.70
N ALA A 210 -12.94 -3.28 5.48
CA ALA A 210 -11.72 -3.02 4.74
C ALA A 210 -10.51 -3.72 5.37
N PHE A 211 -10.36 -3.64 6.69
CA PHE A 211 -9.28 -4.31 7.40
C PHE A 211 -9.42 -5.84 7.33
N LYS A 212 -10.58 -6.37 7.77
CA LYS A 212 -10.80 -7.83 7.85
C LYS A 212 -10.65 -8.50 6.49
N GLN A 213 -11.32 -7.98 5.47
CA GLN A 213 -11.26 -8.55 4.11
C GLN A 213 -9.87 -8.38 3.46
N SER A 214 -9.15 -7.27 3.72
CA SER A 214 -7.78 -7.14 3.24
C SER A 214 -6.82 -8.11 3.93
N MET A 215 -7.00 -8.38 5.23
CA MET A 215 -6.24 -9.42 5.92
C MET A 215 -6.45 -10.78 5.25
N ASP A 216 -7.71 -11.20 5.11
CA ASP A 216 -8.06 -12.53 4.60
C ASP A 216 -7.73 -12.70 3.12
N ASN A 217 -8.07 -11.70 2.29
CA ASN A 217 -7.96 -11.81 0.83
C ASN A 217 -6.55 -11.51 0.30
N LEU A 218 -5.73 -10.75 1.04
CA LEU A 218 -4.40 -10.34 0.59
C LEU A 218 -3.29 -10.88 1.48
N ILE A 219 -3.24 -10.51 2.77
CA ILE A 219 -2.10 -10.79 3.63
C ILE A 219 -2.01 -12.28 3.97
N LEU A 220 -3.13 -12.89 4.37
CA LEU A 220 -3.22 -14.32 4.72
C LEU A 220 -3.46 -15.23 3.51
N ASN A 221 -3.24 -14.72 2.29
CA ASN A 221 -3.44 -15.46 1.06
C ASN A 221 -2.19 -16.26 0.69
N ASP A 222 -2.27 -17.59 0.66
CA ASP A 222 -1.17 -18.49 0.35
C ASP A 222 -0.63 -18.36 -1.08
N GLN A 223 -1.40 -17.77 -1.99
CA GLN A 223 -0.96 -17.50 -3.35
C GLN A 223 0.21 -16.52 -3.43
N ASN A 224 0.45 -15.70 -2.38
CA ASN A 224 1.56 -14.75 -2.33
C ASN A 224 2.90 -15.46 -2.46
N TRP A 225 3.02 -16.65 -1.85
CA TRP A 225 4.20 -17.49 -2.00
C TRP A 225 4.48 -17.91 -3.45
N ARG A 226 3.43 -18.18 -4.25
CA ARG A 226 3.60 -18.50 -5.67
C ARG A 226 3.83 -17.26 -6.52
N ARG A 227 3.15 -16.17 -6.21
CA ARG A 227 3.24 -14.90 -6.97
C ARG A 227 4.63 -14.29 -6.93
N ILE A 228 5.34 -14.34 -5.81
CA ILE A 228 6.68 -13.78 -5.71
C ILE A 228 7.66 -14.42 -6.70
N PHE A 229 7.51 -15.71 -6.98
CA PHE A 229 8.35 -16.40 -7.99
C PHE A 229 7.94 -16.08 -9.42
N ALA A 230 6.70 -15.65 -9.66
CA ALA A 230 6.20 -15.28 -10.98
C ALA A 230 6.56 -13.85 -11.38
N VAL A 231 7.06 -13.02 -10.47
CA VAL A 231 7.46 -11.64 -10.74
C VAL A 231 8.54 -11.59 -11.82
N LYS A 232 8.26 -10.85 -12.91
CA LYS A 232 9.20 -10.63 -14.04
C LYS A 232 9.81 -9.23 -14.02
N THR A 233 9.21 -8.31 -13.28
CA THR A 233 9.67 -6.94 -13.11
C THR A 233 10.90 -6.92 -12.20
N PRO A 234 11.98 -6.18 -12.53
CA PRO A 234 13.08 -5.94 -11.61
C PRO A 234 12.55 -5.43 -10.26
N THR A 235 13.02 -6.02 -9.17
CA THR A 235 12.43 -5.82 -7.84
C THR A 235 13.51 -5.70 -6.78
N ASP A 236 13.48 -4.63 -5.99
CA ASP A 236 14.20 -4.54 -4.72
C ASP A 236 13.24 -4.86 -3.58
N ALA A 237 13.50 -5.94 -2.86
CA ALA A 237 12.81 -6.30 -1.62
C ALA A 237 13.66 -5.86 -0.43
N ILE A 238 13.06 -5.12 0.49
CA ILE A 238 13.75 -4.55 1.66
C ILE A 238 12.99 -4.95 2.91
N HIS A 239 13.65 -5.54 3.89
CA HIS A 239 13.02 -5.78 5.18
C HIS A 239 13.95 -5.53 6.36
N GLY A 240 13.38 -5.22 7.51
CA GLY A 240 14.11 -5.09 8.78
C GLY A 240 14.36 -6.45 9.41
N ARG A 241 15.58 -6.67 9.93
CA ARG A 241 15.91 -7.92 10.63
C ARG A 241 15.08 -8.15 11.90
N PHE A 242 14.57 -7.08 12.47
CA PHE A 242 13.74 -7.12 13.69
C PHE A 242 12.24 -6.94 13.36
N ASP A 243 11.85 -7.19 12.12
CA ASP A 243 10.44 -7.12 11.70
C ASP A 243 9.69 -8.39 12.17
N PRO A 244 8.80 -8.29 13.18
CA PRO A 244 8.14 -9.46 13.76
C PRO A 244 7.02 -10.01 12.85
N LEU A 245 6.64 -9.27 11.82
CA LEU A 245 5.55 -9.62 10.91
C LEU A 245 6.05 -10.25 9.61
N ILE A 246 7.35 -10.20 9.35
CA ILE A 246 7.94 -10.71 8.10
C ILE A 246 8.84 -11.91 8.40
N ILE A 247 8.63 -12.98 7.64
CA ILE A 247 9.51 -14.15 7.69
C ILE A 247 10.66 -13.92 6.69
N GLY A 248 11.78 -13.39 7.15
CA GLY A 248 12.94 -13.04 6.33
C GLY A 248 13.47 -14.20 5.49
N GLU A 249 13.41 -15.43 6.01
CA GLU A 249 13.81 -16.64 5.28
C GLU A 249 13.02 -16.83 3.98
N ASN A 250 11.72 -16.50 3.99
CA ASN A 250 10.90 -16.58 2.78
C ASN A 250 11.38 -15.62 1.69
N LEU A 251 11.85 -14.43 2.10
CA LEU A 251 12.40 -13.45 1.16
C LEU A 251 13.77 -13.87 0.63
N ARG A 252 14.61 -14.49 1.45
CA ARG A 252 15.91 -15.07 1.02
C ARG A 252 15.68 -16.15 -0.02
N ILE A 253 14.74 -17.07 0.22
CA ILE A 253 14.37 -18.11 -0.75
C ILE A 253 13.81 -17.49 -2.04
N ALA A 254 12.98 -16.45 -1.93
CA ALA A 254 12.44 -15.76 -3.11
C ALA A 254 13.57 -15.13 -3.94
N ALA A 255 14.50 -14.42 -3.32
CA ALA A 255 15.65 -13.81 -4.01
C ALA A 255 16.59 -14.84 -4.64
N THR A 256 16.83 -15.97 -3.96
CA THR A 256 17.65 -17.06 -4.51
C THR A 256 17.02 -17.71 -5.75
N ARG A 257 15.70 -17.90 -5.74
CA ARG A 257 14.98 -18.61 -6.82
C ARG A 257 14.53 -17.69 -7.96
N ASN A 258 14.38 -16.38 -7.71
CA ASN A 258 13.97 -15.41 -8.72
C ASN A 258 15.05 -14.32 -8.88
N ARG A 259 15.87 -14.43 -9.93
CA ARG A 259 16.95 -13.48 -10.25
C ARG A 259 16.49 -12.04 -10.52
N LYS A 260 15.18 -11.80 -10.61
CA LYS A 260 14.61 -10.44 -10.73
C LYS A 260 14.51 -9.74 -9.38
N ILE A 261 14.71 -10.47 -8.27
CA ILE A 261 14.57 -9.95 -6.92
C ILE A 261 15.94 -9.76 -6.29
N THR A 262 16.27 -8.54 -5.92
CA THR A 262 17.40 -8.17 -5.08
C THR A 262 16.88 -7.97 -3.66
N LEU A 263 17.38 -8.76 -2.70
CA LEU A 263 17.02 -8.61 -1.29
C LEU A 263 18.01 -7.72 -0.56
N THR A 264 17.50 -6.77 0.19
CA THR A 264 18.26 -5.96 1.15
C THR A 264 17.69 -6.15 2.55
N GLU A 265 18.52 -6.69 3.44
CA GLU A 265 18.20 -6.75 4.86
C GLU A 265 18.84 -5.55 5.57
N THR A 266 18.07 -4.88 6.43
CA THR A 266 18.52 -3.69 7.15
C THR A 266 18.17 -3.80 8.63
N VAL A 267 18.74 -2.94 9.45
CA VAL A 267 18.29 -2.76 10.83
C VAL A 267 16.95 -2.04 10.82
N GLY A 268 15.98 -2.51 11.60
CA GLY A 268 14.65 -1.91 11.73
C GLY A 268 13.55 -2.93 11.93
N ALA A 269 12.40 -2.45 12.37
CA ALA A 269 11.15 -3.20 12.55
C ALA A 269 10.28 -3.17 11.29
N HIS A 270 8.94 -3.31 11.43
CA HIS A 270 8.01 -3.37 10.30
C HIS A 270 7.84 -2.03 9.57
N ASP A 271 7.81 -0.96 10.32
CA ASP A 271 7.63 0.41 9.82
C ASP A 271 8.81 0.92 8.95
N ILE A 272 8.61 2.07 8.31
CA ILE A 272 9.68 2.80 7.61
C ILE A 272 10.32 3.78 8.61
N SER A 273 10.88 3.25 9.70
CA SER A 273 11.60 4.01 10.72
C SER A 273 12.91 4.62 10.19
N ALA A 274 13.48 5.57 10.92
CA ALA A 274 14.61 6.41 10.48
C ALA A 274 15.79 5.60 9.88
N LEU A 275 16.19 4.48 10.49
CA LEU A 275 17.29 3.64 10.00
C LEU A 275 16.93 2.94 8.68
N LYS A 276 15.74 2.35 8.61
CA LYS A 276 15.24 1.70 7.39
C LYS A 276 14.99 2.72 6.30
N GLN A 277 14.45 3.90 6.63
CA GLN A 277 14.16 4.99 5.72
C GLN A 277 15.38 5.42 4.92
N LYS A 278 16.55 5.61 5.59
CA LYS A 278 17.80 5.96 4.91
C LYS A 278 18.14 4.95 3.81
N ARG A 279 18.00 3.65 4.10
CA ARG A 279 18.27 2.58 3.12
C ARG A 279 17.24 2.57 1.98
N VAL A 280 15.96 2.75 2.30
CA VAL A 280 14.87 2.85 1.33
C VAL A 280 15.08 4.02 0.38
N VAL A 281 15.39 5.20 0.91
CA VAL A 281 15.71 6.43 0.12
C VAL A 281 16.88 6.16 -0.83
N THR A 282 17.98 5.57 -0.33
CA THR A 282 19.16 5.26 -1.15
C THR A 282 18.82 4.34 -2.33
N ILE A 283 18.04 3.28 -2.07
CA ILE A 283 17.65 2.32 -3.11
C ILE A 283 16.73 3.00 -4.13
N ILE A 284 15.69 3.71 -3.67
CA ILE A 284 14.76 4.44 -4.57
C ILE A 284 15.53 5.43 -5.44
N LYS A 285 16.40 6.24 -4.85
CA LYS A 285 17.24 7.20 -5.60
C LYS A 285 18.05 6.50 -6.68
N SER A 286 18.79 5.43 -6.32
CA SER A 286 19.61 4.66 -7.27
C SER A 286 18.77 4.16 -8.46
N ARG A 287 17.60 3.55 -8.20
CA ARG A 287 16.73 3.03 -9.27
C ARG A 287 16.11 4.14 -10.12
N CYS A 288 15.77 5.26 -9.54
CA CYS A 288 15.31 6.42 -10.29
C CYS A 288 16.40 6.95 -11.24
N LEU A 289 17.63 7.07 -10.77
CA LEU A 289 18.77 7.54 -11.59
C LEU A 289 19.09 6.58 -12.73
N GLU A 290 19.06 5.27 -12.46
CA GLU A 290 19.23 4.23 -13.49
C GLU A 290 18.15 4.32 -14.57
N ALA A 291 16.87 4.49 -14.18
CA ALA A 291 15.75 4.62 -15.11
C ALA A 291 15.83 5.91 -15.95
N LEU A 292 16.23 7.03 -15.32
CA LEU A 292 16.42 8.30 -16.02
C LEU A 292 17.55 8.22 -17.07
N LYS A 293 18.63 7.50 -16.79
CA LYS A 293 19.75 7.28 -17.72
C LYS A 293 19.34 6.37 -18.87
N SER A 294 18.56 5.33 -18.62
CA SER A 294 18.10 4.38 -19.66
C SER A 294 17.02 4.97 -20.59
N GLY A 295 16.21 5.88 -20.12
CA GLY A 295 15.19 6.60 -20.91
C GLY A 295 15.74 7.76 -21.73
N ALA A 296 17.01 8.10 -21.58
CA ALA A 296 17.70 9.14 -22.36
C ALA A 296 18.32 8.62 -23.67
N LYS A 297 18.21 7.33 -23.93
CA LYS A 297 18.57 6.67 -25.20
C LYS A 297 17.30 6.45 -26.04
#